data_7395b1634c5a42f3db9f1a6d106dd441
#
_entry.id   7395b1634c5a42f3db9f1a6d106dd441
#
_cell.length_a   1.000
_cell.length_b   1.000
_cell.length_c   1.000
_cell.angle_alpha   90.00
_cell.angle_beta   90.00
_cell.angle_gamma   90.00
#
_symmetry.space_group_name_H-M   'P 1'
#
loop_
_entity.id
_entity.type
_entity.pdbx_description
1 polymer ?
#
loop_
_entity_poly.entity_id
_entity_poly.type
_entity_poly.pdbx_seq_one_letter_code
_entity_poly.pdbx_strand_id
1 'polypeptide(L)'
;MKKTNFYYCLSKLLLLFALLFIFSFGAKANDVYYEQCSSLSDIVAGQTYLIVISDGKSHYALRANANNGSAITMESDKKIKNPDASFIWTTSAGSSSNTFYFSNGKNYIYNDNTTALTCNSTKKSICYISKLESTNAFKITLNKPTGRYIGWKNENTFYAYGAGFFDHLDKKSDLFEKSGALYIYKKVSGPTLSTSVSSLDFVASEVGNSYNKSINISGANLTSSATITISGKDANMFSATPSVIEATDGTISSKEVLVSYNPSTTGTHTAVLTISSSDATPVAVDLKGRVAGNHNITWKVNGSTYSVGSPTTVVADGEKVAQLPTPP
;
A
#
# COMPACT_ATOMS: atom_id res chain seq x y z
N MET A 1 -11.14 47.65 31.75
CA MET A 1 -10.53 47.35 30.45
C MET A 1 -9.48 46.22 30.53
N LYS A 2 -9.80 44.98 30.94
CA LYS A 2 -8.84 43.86 30.94
C LYS A 2 -9.50 42.46 30.74
N LYS A 3 -10.82 42.37 30.46
CA LYS A 3 -11.49 41.08 30.23
C LYS A 3 -11.66 40.67 28.76
N THR A 4 -11.55 41.60 27.81
CA THR A 4 -11.79 41.33 26.38
C THR A 4 -10.60 40.65 25.66
N ASN A 5 -9.37 40.84 26.16
CA ASN A 5 -8.19 40.25 25.51
C ASN A 5 -7.95 38.75 25.86
N PHE A 6 -8.55 38.26 26.96
CA PHE A 6 -8.39 36.87 27.36
C PHE A 6 -9.21 35.91 26.50
N TYR A 7 -10.42 36.31 26.11
CA TYR A 7 -11.26 35.49 25.21
C TYR A 7 -10.76 35.47 23.77
N TYR A 8 -10.09 36.52 23.29
CA TYR A 8 -9.49 36.56 21.95
C TYR A 8 -8.25 35.67 21.84
N CYS A 9 -7.51 35.53 22.94
CA CYS A 9 -6.34 34.65 22.98
C CYS A 9 -6.76 33.17 23.09
N LEU A 10 -7.83 32.85 23.83
CA LEU A 10 -8.36 31.51 24.00
C LEU A 10 -9.01 30.99 22.71
N SER A 11 -9.71 31.85 21.96
CA SER A 11 -10.32 31.48 20.68
C SER A 11 -9.27 31.22 19.59
N LYS A 12 -8.17 31.97 19.56
CA LYS A 12 -7.03 31.69 18.66
C LYS A 12 -6.24 30.45 19.05
N LEU A 13 -6.14 30.15 20.35
CA LEU A 13 -5.49 28.93 20.84
C LEU A 13 -6.35 27.69 20.56
N LEU A 14 -7.68 27.79 20.69
CA LEU A 14 -8.60 26.73 20.30
C LEU A 14 -8.63 26.49 18.77
N LEU A 15 -8.52 27.56 17.97
CA LEU A 15 -8.40 27.45 16.51
C LEU A 15 -7.06 26.81 16.10
N LEU A 16 -5.98 27.07 16.83
CA LEU A 16 -4.66 26.48 16.59
C LEU A 16 -4.64 24.97 16.98
N PHE A 17 -5.38 24.58 18.01
CA PHE A 17 -5.55 23.16 18.39
C PHE A 17 -6.52 22.42 17.45
N ALA A 18 -7.52 23.07 16.87
CA ALA A 18 -8.40 22.48 15.86
C ALA A 18 -7.69 22.29 14.51
N LEU A 19 -6.63 23.08 14.22
CA LEU A 19 -5.83 22.93 13.01
C LEU A 19 -4.71 21.90 13.13
N LEU A 20 -4.44 21.36 14.33
CA LEU A 20 -3.39 20.34 14.55
C LEU A 20 -3.92 18.90 14.47
N PHE A 21 -5.21 18.69 14.21
CA PHE A 21 -5.77 17.41 13.76
C PHE A 21 -5.93 17.36 12.24
N ILE A 22 -5.05 18.03 11.50
CA ILE A 22 -4.72 17.56 10.18
C ILE A 22 -3.99 16.24 10.45
N PHE A 23 -4.70 15.12 10.29
CA PHE A 23 -4.06 13.85 10.05
C PHE A 23 -3.10 14.09 8.89
N SER A 24 -1.85 14.39 9.20
CA SER A 24 -0.79 14.14 8.24
C SER A 24 -0.79 12.62 8.06
N PHE A 25 -1.57 12.14 7.12
CA PHE A 25 -1.20 10.94 6.43
C PHE A 25 0.15 11.25 5.78
N GLY A 26 1.21 11.23 6.60
CA GLY A 26 2.54 11.16 6.08
C GLY A 26 2.51 10.02 5.09
N ALA A 27 2.88 10.27 3.83
CA ALA A 27 2.99 9.24 2.82
C ALA A 27 3.87 8.15 3.45
N LYS A 28 3.23 7.10 3.98
CA LYS A 28 3.94 5.92 4.45
C LYS A 28 4.65 5.41 3.22
N ALA A 29 5.96 5.33 3.27
CA ALA A 29 6.70 4.69 2.19
C ALA A 29 6.00 3.36 1.91
N ASN A 30 5.61 3.14 0.66
CA ASN A 30 4.91 1.92 0.29
C ASN A 30 5.73 0.73 0.76
N ASP A 31 5.11 -0.16 1.50
CA ASP A 31 5.75 -1.39 1.96
C ASP A 31 6.29 -2.17 0.76
N VAL A 32 7.50 -2.68 0.90
CA VAL A 32 8.17 -3.48 -0.11
C VAL A 32 8.04 -4.95 0.26
N TYR A 33 7.56 -5.75 -0.69
CA TYR A 33 7.32 -7.17 -0.49
C TYR A 33 8.20 -8.00 -1.41
N TYR A 34 8.57 -9.17 -0.91
CA TYR A 34 9.27 -10.20 -1.68
C TYR A 34 8.51 -11.51 -1.56
N GLU A 35 8.24 -12.17 -2.68
CA GLU A 35 7.61 -13.48 -2.74
C GLU A 35 8.56 -14.54 -3.29
N GLN A 36 8.35 -15.78 -2.89
CA GLN A 36 9.18 -16.90 -3.30
C GLN A 36 9.03 -17.16 -4.81
N CYS A 37 10.15 -17.22 -5.51
CA CYS A 37 10.19 -17.66 -6.89
C CYS A 37 9.76 -19.12 -6.99
N SER A 38 8.96 -19.45 -8.01
CA SER A 38 8.47 -20.80 -8.27
C SER A 38 9.12 -21.42 -9.50
N SER A 39 9.76 -20.61 -10.35
CA SER A 39 10.39 -21.06 -11.60
C SER A 39 11.67 -20.28 -11.90
N LEU A 40 12.50 -20.80 -12.81
CA LEU A 40 13.69 -20.09 -13.30
C LEU A 40 13.34 -18.81 -14.08
N SER A 41 12.16 -18.76 -14.70
CA SER A 41 11.68 -17.57 -15.41
C SER A 41 11.37 -16.40 -14.50
N ASP A 42 11.21 -16.64 -13.19
CA ASP A 42 11.05 -15.58 -12.19
C ASP A 42 12.34 -14.80 -11.94
N ILE A 43 13.50 -15.34 -12.38
CA ILE A 43 14.81 -14.75 -12.12
C ILE A 43 15.31 -14.07 -13.38
N VAL A 44 15.30 -12.74 -13.37
CA VAL A 44 15.58 -11.89 -14.53
C VAL A 44 16.68 -10.88 -14.16
N ALA A 45 17.55 -10.56 -15.12
CA ALA A 45 18.57 -9.53 -14.93
C ALA A 45 17.94 -8.14 -14.69
N GLY A 46 18.57 -7.34 -13.84
CA GLY A 46 18.11 -6.00 -13.50
C GLY A 46 17.08 -5.95 -12.36
N GLN A 47 16.62 -7.10 -11.87
CA GLN A 47 15.67 -7.18 -10.76
C GLN A 47 16.35 -7.43 -9.42
N THR A 48 15.60 -7.27 -8.34
CA THR A 48 16.09 -7.44 -6.97
C THR A 48 15.52 -8.68 -6.30
N TYR A 49 16.39 -9.38 -5.56
CA TYR A 49 16.07 -10.66 -4.94
C TYR A 49 16.63 -10.75 -3.53
N LEU A 50 16.05 -11.66 -2.74
CA LEU A 50 16.64 -12.18 -1.52
C LEU A 50 17.05 -13.64 -1.78
N ILE A 51 18.19 -14.03 -1.21
CA ILE A 51 18.66 -15.41 -1.16
C ILE A 51 18.44 -15.89 0.28
N VAL A 52 17.54 -16.84 0.48
CA VAL A 52 17.09 -17.30 1.79
C VAL A 52 17.30 -18.79 1.92
N ILE A 53 17.86 -19.21 3.02
CA ILE A 53 17.89 -20.62 3.43
C ILE A 53 16.86 -20.85 4.52
N SER A 54 16.12 -21.93 4.44
CA SER A 54 15.10 -22.31 5.40
C SER A 54 15.14 -23.79 5.70
N ASP A 55 15.00 -24.13 6.98
CA ASP A 55 14.79 -25.48 7.48
C ASP A 55 13.30 -25.81 7.67
N GLY A 56 12.40 -24.93 7.19
CA GLY A 56 10.95 -25.03 7.35
C GLY A 56 10.42 -24.38 8.63
N LYS A 57 11.28 -24.04 9.60
CA LYS A 57 10.94 -23.35 10.85
C LYS A 57 11.58 -21.98 10.94
N SER A 58 12.85 -21.92 10.59
CA SER A 58 13.67 -20.70 10.64
C SER A 58 14.10 -20.30 9.23
N HIS A 59 14.18 -19.01 8.98
CA HIS A 59 14.56 -18.44 7.70
C HIS A 59 15.72 -17.49 7.90
N TYR A 60 16.77 -17.62 7.06
CA TYR A 60 17.96 -16.78 7.12
C TYR A 60 18.30 -16.22 5.74
N ALA A 61 18.37 -14.89 5.62
CA ALA A 61 18.74 -14.23 4.39
C ALA A 61 20.25 -13.99 4.30
N LEU A 62 20.85 -14.18 3.13
CA LEU A 62 22.24 -13.88 2.84
C LEU A 62 22.49 -12.38 2.88
N ARG A 63 23.43 -11.94 3.70
CA ARG A 63 23.86 -10.53 3.79
C ARG A 63 24.89 -10.18 2.74
N ALA A 64 24.82 -8.96 2.27
CA ALA A 64 25.68 -8.43 1.22
C ALA A 64 27.09 -7.99 1.65
N ASN A 65 27.40 -8.02 2.92
CA ASN A 65 28.70 -7.59 3.46
C ASN A 65 29.46 -8.68 4.25
N ALA A 66 28.88 -9.85 4.35
CA ALA A 66 29.47 -10.98 5.07
C ALA A 66 28.91 -12.30 4.53
N ASN A 67 29.63 -13.38 4.73
CA ASN A 67 29.12 -14.73 4.49
C ASN A 67 28.09 -15.20 5.54
N ASN A 68 27.68 -14.30 6.42
CA ASN A 68 26.71 -14.58 7.49
C ASN A 68 25.28 -14.29 7.01
N GLY A 69 24.38 -15.20 7.29
CA GLY A 69 22.96 -14.98 7.22
C GLY A 69 22.45 -14.27 8.46
N SER A 70 21.30 -13.65 8.36
CA SER A 70 20.54 -13.19 9.52
C SER A 70 19.12 -13.67 9.42
N ALA A 71 18.53 -13.92 10.59
CA ALA A 71 17.12 -14.30 10.67
C ALA A 71 16.24 -13.27 9.95
N ILE A 72 15.24 -13.75 9.24
CA ILE A 72 14.27 -12.95 8.53
C ILE A 72 12.88 -13.46 8.85
N THR A 73 11.94 -12.53 9.02
CA THR A 73 10.55 -12.86 9.34
C THR A 73 9.75 -13.04 8.06
N MET A 74 8.92 -14.08 8.04
CA MET A 74 7.92 -14.34 7.00
C MET A 74 6.56 -13.85 7.49
N GLU A 75 5.82 -13.17 6.63
CA GLU A 75 4.42 -12.86 6.88
C GLU A 75 3.54 -14.13 6.77
N SER A 76 2.31 -14.05 7.22
CA SER A 76 1.36 -15.18 7.19
C SER A 76 1.10 -15.70 5.78
N ASP A 77 1.21 -14.85 4.75
CA ASP A 77 1.08 -15.17 3.32
C ASP A 77 2.40 -15.66 2.69
N LYS A 78 3.41 -15.96 3.52
CA LYS A 78 4.75 -16.43 3.11
C LYS A 78 5.57 -15.40 2.31
N LYS A 79 5.19 -14.13 2.36
CA LYS A 79 6.00 -13.03 1.83
C LYS A 79 6.95 -12.47 2.89
N ILE A 80 7.97 -11.79 2.43
CA ILE A 80 8.91 -11.06 3.28
C ILE A 80 8.64 -9.58 3.07
N LYS A 81 8.30 -8.88 4.17
CA LYS A 81 7.97 -7.47 4.16
C LYS A 81 9.12 -6.62 4.64
N ASN A 82 9.45 -5.56 3.91
CA ASN A 82 10.46 -4.56 4.26
C ASN A 82 11.79 -5.17 4.75
N PRO A 83 12.42 -6.09 3.99
CA PRO A 83 13.68 -6.65 4.41
C PRO A 83 14.76 -5.58 4.54
N ASP A 84 15.72 -5.79 5.46
CA ASP A 84 16.88 -4.91 5.57
C ASP A 84 17.63 -4.82 4.22
N ALA A 85 18.08 -3.61 3.87
CA ALA A 85 18.75 -3.36 2.58
C ALA A 85 20.00 -4.23 2.37
N SER A 86 20.63 -4.71 3.45
CA SER A 86 21.80 -5.60 3.38
C SER A 86 21.46 -7.00 2.83
N PHE A 87 20.19 -7.39 2.78
CA PHE A 87 19.75 -8.67 2.21
C PHE A 87 19.38 -8.59 0.72
N ILE A 88 19.31 -7.37 0.17
CA ILE A 88 18.82 -7.13 -1.19
C ILE A 88 19.96 -7.27 -2.18
N TRP A 89 19.77 -8.16 -3.14
CA TRP A 89 20.69 -8.44 -4.24
C TRP A 89 20.06 -8.04 -5.56
N THR A 90 20.79 -7.27 -6.36
CA THR A 90 20.41 -6.95 -7.75
C THR A 90 21.15 -7.91 -8.68
N THR A 91 20.42 -8.47 -9.63
CA THR A 91 21.01 -9.34 -10.64
C THR A 91 21.49 -8.57 -11.86
N SER A 92 22.59 -9.04 -12.46
CA SER A 92 22.94 -8.69 -13.85
C SER A 92 23.21 -9.98 -14.63
N ALA A 93 22.99 -9.94 -15.95
CA ALA A 93 23.13 -11.12 -16.80
C ALA A 93 24.55 -11.69 -16.75
N GLY A 94 24.64 -13.00 -16.67
CA GLY A 94 25.87 -13.75 -16.89
C GLY A 94 26.12 -14.02 -18.39
N SER A 95 27.02 -14.94 -18.67
CA SER A 95 27.43 -15.25 -20.07
C SER A 95 26.54 -16.26 -20.79
N SER A 96 25.60 -16.90 -20.10
CA SER A 96 24.69 -17.91 -20.65
C SER A 96 23.33 -17.91 -19.93
N SER A 97 22.37 -18.67 -20.45
CA SER A 97 21.04 -18.80 -19.85
C SER A 97 21.12 -19.24 -18.38
N ASN A 98 20.23 -18.69 -17.54
CA ASN A 98 20.14 -18.96 -16.10
C ASN A 98 21.45 -18.70 -15.34
N THR A 99 22.27 -17.77 -15.84
CA THR A 99 23.49 -17.32 -15.16
C THR A 99 23.40 -15.83 -14.84
N PHE A 100 23.81 -15.48 -13.62
CA PHE A 100 23.70 -14.11 -13.11
C PHE A 100 24.91 -13.75 -12.24
N TYR A 101 25.16 -12.45 -12.14
CA TYR A 101 25.95 -11.88 -11.05
C TYR A 101 24.98 -11.25 -10.05
N PHE A 102 25.20 -11.49 -8.76
CA PHE A 102 24.43 -10.84 -7.68
C PHE A 102 25.26 -9.75 -7.03
N SER A 103 24.72 -8.56 -6.96
CA SER A 103 25.34 -7.37 -6.38
C SER A 103 24.38 -6.64 -5.45
N ASN A 104 24.89 -6.07 -4.37
CA ASN A 104 24.12 -5.13 -3.51
C ASN A 104 24.46 -3.66 -3.77
N GLY A 105 24.99 -3.34 -4.95
CA GLY A 105 25.45 -2.00 -5.34
C GLY A 105 26.89 -1.69 -4.91
N LYS A 106 27.46 -2.39 -3.94
CA LYS A 106 28.85 -2.23 -3.46
C LYS A 106 29.69 -3.48 -3.67
N ASN A 107 29.12 -4.63 -3.36
CA ASN A 107 29.81 -5.91 -3.39
C ASN A 107 29.05 -6.92 -4.26
N TYR A 108 29.80 -7.87 -4.81
CA TYR A 108 29.29 -9.03 -5.56
C TYR A 108 29.48 -10.31 -4.74
N ILE A 109 28.63 -11.30 -4.92
CA ILE A 109 28.89 -12.66 -4.48
C ILE A 109 30.17 -13.14 -5.17
N TYR A 110 31.13 -13.61 -4.39
CA TYR A 110 32.42 -14.08 -4.86
C TYR A 110 32.87 -15.34 -4.15
N ASN A 111 33.48 -16.23 -4.89
CA ASN A 111 34.16 -17.41 -4.37
C ASN A 111 35.42 -17.68 -5.20
N ASP A 112 36.53 -17.86 -4.53
CA ASP A 112 37.84 -18.16 -5.09
C ASP A 112 38.13 -19.67 -5.18
N ASN A 113 37.08 -20.48 -5.23
CA ASN A 113 37.12 -21.94 -5.22
C ASN A 113 37.51 -22.56 -3.86
N THR A 114 37.36 -21.80 -2.79
CA THR A 114 37.47 -22.28 -1.40
C THR A 114 36.09 -22.56 -0.79
N THR A 115 36.06 -23.05 0.44
CA THR A 115 34.80 -23.26 1.18
C THR A 115 34.15 -21.95 1.64
N ALA A 116 34.87 -20.83 1.60
CA ALA A 116 34.35 -19.55 1.99
C ALA A 116 33.48 -18.95 0.89
N LEU A 117 32.26 -18.55 1.24
CA LEU A 117 31.44 -17.63 0.45
C LEU A 117 31.77 -16.21 0.92
N THR A 118 32.19 -15.34 0.01
CA THR A 118 32.60 -13.98 0.33
C THR A 118 31.84 -12.95 -0.52
N CYS A 119 31.89 -11.70 -0.10
CA CYS A 119 31.42 -10.56 -0.88
C CYS A 119 32.62 -9.67 -1.23
N ASN A 120 32.74 -9.29 -2.50
CA ASN A 120 33.90 -8.55 -2.98
C ASN A 120 33.47 -7.38 -3.88
N SER A 121 34.12 -6.23 -3.76
CA SER A 121 33.76 -5.01 -4.51
C SER A 121 34.27 -5.01 -5.97
N THR A 122 35.28 -5.80 -6.28
CA THR A 122 35.92 -5.84 -7.61
C THR A 122 35.82 -7.20 -8.29
N LYS A 123 35.86 -8.29 -7.51
CA LYS A 123 35.76 -9.65 -8.01
C LYS A 123 34.33 -10.16 -7.87
N LYS A 124 33.86 -10.86 -8.88
CA LYS A 124 32.50 -11.44 -8.94
C LYS A 124 32.55 -12.87 -9.44
N SER A 125 31.70 -13.73 -8.86
CA SER A 125 31.47 -15.07 -9.35
C SER A 125 30.21 -15.10 -10.20
N ILE A 126 30.27 -15.78 -11.33
CA ILE A 126 29.08 -16.10 -12.08
C ILE A 126 28.29 -17.18 -11.33
N CYS A 127 26.99 -16.90 -11.12
CA CYS A 127 26.08 -17.81 -10.43
C CYS A 127 25.23 -18.54 -11.47
N TYR A 128 25.34 -19.85 -11.53
CA TYR A 128 24.52 -20.75 -12.34
C TYR A 128 23.34 -21.19 -11.48
N ILE A 129 22.11 -20.89 -11.91
CA ILE A 129 20.91 -21.20 -11.14
C ILE A 129 20.18 -22.36 -11.80
N SER A 130 19.84 -23.36 -11.00
CA SER A 130 18.97 -24.47 -11.37
C SER A 130 17.90 -24.65 -10.32
N LYS A 131 16.70 -25.09 -10.72
CA LYS A 131 15.61 -25.44 -9.83
C LYS A 131 15.74 -26.90 -9.43
N LEU A 132 15.48 -27.22 -8.17
CA LEU A 132 15.39 -28.60 -7.69
C LEU A 132 14.02 -29.16 -8.03
N GLU A 133 13.99 -30.35 -8.59
CA GLU A 133 12.75 -31.01 -8.99
C GLU A 133 11.80 -31.23 -7.81
N SER A 134 10.51 -31.12 -8.07
CA SER A 134 9.42 -31.30 -7.09
C SER A 134 9.41 -30.32 -5.91
N THR A 135 10.16 -29.21 -5.99
CA THR A 135 10.23 -28.19 -4.95
C THR A 135 10.26 -26.78 -5.55
N ASN A 136 10.12 -25.74 -4.70
CA ASN A 136 10.42 -24.36 -5.08
C ASN A 136 11.84 -23.93 -4.66
N ALA A 137 12.68 -24.88 -4.25
CA ALA A 137 14.07 -24.61 -3.91
C ALA A 137 14.95 -24.54 -5.16
N PHE A 138 16.05 -23.79 -5.01
CA PHE A 138 17.03 -23.57 -6.05
C PHE A 138 18.41 -24.05 -5.62
N LYS A 139 19.24 -24.34 -6.62
CA LYS A 139 20.68 -24.56 -6.48
C LYS A 139 21.40 -23.42 -7.17
N ILE A 140 22.30 -22.76 -6.48
CA ILE A 140 23.18 -21.74 -7.04
C ILE A 140 24.60 -22.26 -7.01
N THR A 141 25.18 -22.55 -8.18
CA THR A 141 26.60 -22.94 -8.30
C THR A 141 27.46 -21.78 -8.80
N LEU A 142 28.69 -21.74 -8.37
CA LEU A 142 29.58 -20.60 -8.56
C LEU A 142 30.66 -20.92 -9.59
N ASN A 143 30.90 -19.98 -10.50
CA ASN A 143 31.94 -19.97 -11.53
C ASN A 143 31.81 -21.01 -12.65
N LYS A 144 31.14 -22.13 -12.45
CA LYS A 144 30.86 -23.16 -13.45
C LYS A 144 29.67 -24.03 -13.01
N PRO A 145 28.96 -24.72 -13.96
CA PRO A 145 27.79 -25.53 -13.61
C PRO A 145 28.07 -26.63 -12.58
N THR A 146 29.26 -27.18 -12.59
CA THR A 146 29.76 -28.19 -11.64
C THR A 146 30.65 -27.58 -10.55
N GLY A 147 30.54 -26.27 -10.35
CA GLY A 147 31.30 -25.53 -9.35
C GLY A 147 30.81 -25.76 -7.93
N ARG A 148 31.39 -24.99 -7.02
CA ARG A 148 30.88 -24.94 -5.65
C ARG A 148 29.51 -24.30 -5.62
N TYR A 149 28.66 -24.73 -4.70
CA TYR A 149 27.30 -24.20 -4.56
C TYR A 149 27.11 -23.50 -3.21
N ILE A 150 26.17 -22.56 -3.21
CA ILE A 150 25.78 -21.86 -1.99
C ILE A 150 24.93 -22.79 -1.14
N GLY A 151 25.36 -23.02 0.08
CA GLY A 151 24.64 -23.81 1.07
C GLY A 151 24.86 -23.27 2.46
N TRP A 152 24.36 -23.96 3.47
CA TRP A 152 24.34 -23.54 4.86
C TRP A 152 25.16 -24.51 5.73
N LYS A 153 25.99 -23.99 6.60
CA LYS A 153 26.81 -24.81 7.48
C LYS A 153 26.21 -24.98 8.89
N ASN A 154 25.70 -23.91 9.46
CA ASN A 154 25.06 -23.82 10.77
C ASN A 154 24.33 -22.49 10.89
N GLU A 155 23.59 -22.28 11.95
CA GLU A 155 22.54 -21.28 12.16
C GLU A 155 22.71 -19.87 11.52
N ASN A 156 23.91 -19.45 11.13
CA ASN A 156 24.13 -18.11 10.59
C ASN A 156 25.18 -18.04 9.48
N THR A 157 25.68 -19.16 8.92
CA THR A 157 26.83 -19.09 8.01
C THR A 157 26.53 -19.75 6.67
N PHE A 158 26.57 -18.96 5.58
CA PHE A 158 26.54 -19.43 4.23
C PHE A 158 27.94 -19.91 3.79
N TYR A 159 27.97 -21.04 3.09
CA TYR A 159 29.17 -21.68 2.64
C TYR A 159 29.15 -21.99 1.14
N ALA A 160 30.33 -22.14 0.55
CA ALA A 160 30.51 -22.63 -0.80
C ALA A 160 30.95 -24.11 -0.76
N TYR A 161 30.02 -25.02 -0.88
CA TYR A 161 30.27 -26.46 -0.83
C TYR A 161 30.80 -27.01 -2.15
N GLY A 162 31.63 -28.07 -2.08
CA GLY A 162 32.09 -28.80 -3.27
C GLY A 162 30.99 -29.62 -3.95
N ALA A 163 31.13 -29.88 -5.25
CA ALA A 163 30.14 -30.55 -6.08
C ALA A 163 29.73 -31.94 -5.58
N GLY A 164 30.64 -32.73 -5.03
CA GLY A 164 30.35 -34.06 -4.48
C GLY A 164 29.42 -34.11 -3.29
N PHE A 165 29.11 -32.98 -2.68
CA PHE A 165 28.17 -32.93 -1.58
C PHE A 165 26.70 -32.95 -2.07
N PHE A 166 26.43 -32.54 -3.34
CA PHE A 166 25.10 -32.54 -3.93
C PHE A 166 24.63 -33.90 -4.46
N ASP A 167 25.56 -34.79 -4.77
CA ASP A 167 25.19 -36.17 -5.20
C ASP A 167 24.43 -36.92 -4.12
N HIS A 168 24.49 -36.42 -2.88
CA HIS A 168 23.72 -36.91 -1.75
C HIS A 168 22.38 -36.15 -1.52
N LEU A 169 22.23 -34.94 -2.06
CA LEU A 169 20.99 -34.14 -1.93
C LEU A 169 19.86 -34.61 -2.86
N ASP A 170 20.20 -35.20 -4.01
CA ASP A 170 19.22 -35.83 -4.90
C ASP A 170 18.59 -37.11 -4.30
N LYS A 171 19.15 -37.61 -3.21
CA LYS A 171 18.61 -38.70 -2.41
C LYS A 171 17.91 -38.18 -1.14
N LYS A 172 16.95 -37.40 -1.33
CA LYS A 172 15.67 -37.17 -0.67
C LYS A 172 15.55 -37.01 0.86
N SER A 173 16.42 -37.27 1.77
CA SER A 173 16.00 -37.25 3.19
C SER A 173 16.91 -36.51 4.16
N ASP A 174 18.21 -36.66 4.08
CA ASP A 174 19.04 -36.32 5.23
C ASP A 174 19.63 -34.91 5.25
N LEU A 175 19.75 -34.25 4.09
CA LEU A 175 20.38 -32.96 3.99
C LEU A 175 19.40 -31.79 3.89
N PHE A 176 18.22 -32.04 3.32
CA PHE A 176 17.12 -31.09 3.34
C PHE A 176 16.62 -30.83 4.78
N GLU A 177 16.60 -31.86 5.61
CA GLU A 177 16.22 -31.78 7.02
C GLU A 177 17.32 -31.21 7.91
N LYS A 178 18.60 -31.34 7.51
CA LYS A 178 19.75 -30.91 8.35
C LYS A 178 20.43 -29.63 7.87
N SER A 179 20.33 -29.26 6.60
CA SER A 179 21.05 -28.10 6.04
C SER A 179 20.15 -27.02 5.41
N GLY A 180 18.86 -27.20 5.46
CA GLY A 180 17.89 -26.23 4.90
C GLY A 180 17.88 -26.19 3.37
N ALA A 181 16.80 -25.69 2.80
CA ALA A 181 16.64 -25.45 1.37
C ALA A 181 16.94 -23.99 1.04
N LEU A 182 17.56 -23.75 -0.13
CA LEU A 182 17.80 -22.40 -0.62
C LEU A 182 16.63 -21.97 -1.50
N TYR A 183 16.09 -20.82 -1.17
CA TYR A 183 15.01 -20.16 -1.88
C TYR A 183 15.43 -18.79 -2.39
N ILE A 184 14.87 -18.38 -3.50
CA ILE A 184 15.05 -17.04 -4.07
C ILE A 184 13.70 -16.34 -4.00
N TYR A 185 13.69 -15.13 -3.46
CA TYR A 185 12.50 -14.30 -3.35
C TYR A 185 12.66 -13.09 -4.25
N LYS A 186 11.70 -12.86 -5.14
CA LYS A 186 11.67 -11.69 -6.04
C LYS A 186 10.86 -10.56 -5.41
N LYS A 187 11.27 -9.32 -5.68
CA LYS A 187 10.50 -8.15 -5.30
C LYS A 187 9.15 -8.16 -6.04
N VAL A 188 8.08 -7.88 -5.32
CA VAL A 188 6.73 -7.73 -5.86
C VAL A 188 6.10 -6.44 -5.40
N SER A 189 5.11 -5.98 -6.13
CA SER A 189 4.29 -4.85 -5.68
C SER A 189 3.49 -5.26 -4.45
N GLY A 190 3.50 -4.41 -3.44
CA GLY A 190 2.66 -4.60 -2.27
C GLY A 190 1.17 -4.44 -2.58
N PRO A 191 0.31 -4.73 -1.59
CA PRO A 191 -1.13 -4.48 -1.68
C PRO A 191 -1.42 -3.00 -1.90
N THR A 192 -2.32 -2.71 -2.83
CA THR A 192 -2.71 -1.33 -3.15
C THR A 192 -4.23 -1.19 -3.20
N LEU A 193 -4.70 -0.03 -2.76
CA LEU A 193 -6.07 0.44 -2.95
C LEU A 193 -6.04 1.78 -3.67
N SER A 194 -7.05 2.03 -4.48
CA SER A 194 -7.24 3.32 -5.15
C SER A 194 -8.73 3.62 -5.34
N THR A 195 -9.05 4.89 -5.48
CA THR A 195 -10.39 5.39 -5.77
C THR A 195 -10.35 6.37 -6.92
N SER A 196 -11.46 6.49 -7.64
CA SER A 196 -11.59 7.38 -8.80
C SER A 196 -11.55 8.86 -8.44
N VAL A 197 -11.82 9.22 -7.18
CA VAL A 197 -11.87 10.60 -6.69
C VAL A 197 -11.31 10.71 -5.28
N SER A 198 -10.82 11.88 -4.90
CA SER A 198 -10.38 12.20 -3.53
C SER A 198 -11.44 12.94 -2.72
N SER A 199 -12.51 13.43 -3.35
CA SER A 199 -13.60 14.11 -2.68
C SER A 199 -14.92 13.96 -3.43
N LEU A 200 -16.04 14.05 -2.69
CA LEU A 200 -17.41 14.14 -3.20
C LEU A 200 -18.12 15.32 -2.57
N ASP A 201 -18.63 16.21 -3.42
CA ASP A 201 -19.45 17.35 -3.01
C ASP A 201 -20.92 17.13 -3.39
N PHE A 202 -21.83 17.16 -2.41
CA PHE A 202 -23.26 17.02 -2.58
C PHE A 202 -23.93 18.37 -2.39
N VAL A 203 -24.83 18.72 -3.30
CA VAL A 203 -25.73 19.87 -3.16
C VAL A 203 -27.14 19.33 -3.08
N ALA A 204 -27.75 19.50 -1.93
CA ALA A 204 -29.11 19.08 -1.63
C ALA A 204 -30.05 20.28 -1.70
N SER A 205 -31.22 20.09 -2.29
CA SER A 205 -32.28 21.13 -2.30
C SER A 205 -33.10 21.13 -1.02
N GLU A 206 -33.21 19.97 -0.35
CA GLU A 206 -34.06 19.79 0.83
C GLU A 206 -33.48 18.78 1.81
N VAL A 207 -33.81 18.93 3.10
CA VAL A 207 -33.60 17.91 4.13
C VAL A 207 -34.54 16.73 3.94
N GLY A 208 -34.07 15.53 4.35
CA GLY A 208 -34.87 14.31 4.30
C GLY A 208 -34.84 13.56 2.95
N ASN A 209 -34.30 14.16 1.90
CA ASN A 209 -34.10 13.52 0.61
C ASN A 209 -32.71 12.93 0.49
N SER A 210 -32.58 11.85 -0.31
CA SER A 210 -31.31 11.18 -0.59
C SER A 210 -30.69 11.70 -1.89
N TYR A 211 -29.40 12.07 -1.81
CA TYR A 211 -28.61 12.56 -2.93
C TYR A 211 -27.41 11.62 -3.14
N ASN A 212 -27.32 11.03 -4.32
CA ASN A 212 -26.41 9.92 -4.60
C ASN A 212 -25.30 10.30 -5.57
N LYS A 213 -24.10 9.79 -5.35
CA LYS A 213 -22.97 9.82 -6.27
C LYS A 213 -22.24 8.50 -6.20
N SER A 214 -21.62 8.07 -7.31
CA SER A 214 -20.83 6.86 -7.37
C SER A 214 -19.33 7.16 -7.39
N ILE A 215 -18.56 6.28 -6.78
CA ILE A 215 -17.11 6.21 -6.90
C ILE A 215 -16.71 4.82 -7.37
N ASN A 216 -15.58 4.70 -8.06
CA ASN A 216 -14.99 3.41 -8.39
C ASN A 216 -13.79 3.14 -7.49
N ILE A 217 -13.74 1.92 -6.95
CA ILE A 217 -12.65 1.43 -6.11
C ILE A 217 -11.93 0.32 -6.84
N SER A 218 -10.60 0.37 -6.85
CA SER A 218 -9.74 -0.66 -7.40
C SER A 218 -8.69 -1.08 -6.38
N GLY A 219 -8.23 -2.31 -6.48
CA GLY A 219 -7.18 -2.83 -5.62
C GLY A 219 -6.41 -3.95 -6.29
N ALA A 220 -5.14 -4.12 -5.90
CA ALA A 220 -4.28 -5.18 -6.39
C ALA A 220 -3.43 -5.76 -5.27
N ASN A 221 -3.07 -7.04 -5.39
CA ASN A 221 -2.27 -7.80 -4.44
C ASN A 221 -2.85 -7.82 -3.01
N LEU A 222 -4.16 -7.70 -2.88
CA LEU A 222 -4.86 -7.70 -1.61
C LEU A 222 -4.89 -9.10 -1.01
N THR A 223 -4.75 -9.20 0.31
CA THR A 223 -4.85 -10.46 1.05
C THR A 223 -6.23 -10.66 1.70
N SER A 224 -7.06 -9.61 1.66
CA SER A 224 -8.43 -9.61 2.21
C SER A 224 -9.33 -8.68 1.40
N SER A 225 -10.64 -8.81 1.61
CA SER A 225 -11.66 -7.89 1.11
C SER A 225 -11.40 -6.46 1.58
N ALA A 226 -11.84 -5.48 0.81
CA ALA A 226 -11.82 -4.08 1.23
C ALA A 226 -13.10 -3.74 1.99
N THR A 227 -12.95 -3.03 3.12
CA THR A 227 -14.05 -2.51 3.93
C THR A 227 -14.15 -1.01 3.77
N ILE A 228 -15.38 -0.49 3.76
CA ILE A 228 -15.68 0.92 3.62
C ILE A 228 -16.33 1.40 4.93
N THR A 229 -15.74 2.43 5.51
CA THR A 229 -16.27 3.07 6.74
C THR A 229 -16.43 4.57 6.51
N ILE A 230 -17.40 5.17 7.19
CA ILE A 230 -17.60 6.62 7.18
C ILE A 230 -17.43 7.13 8.61
N SER A 231 -16.64 8.17 8.77
CA SER A 231 -16.33 8.77 10.04
C SER A 231 -16.37 10.31 9.96
N GLY A 232 -16.36 10.98 11.11
CA GLY A 232 -16.38 12.42 11.17
C GLY A 232 -17.65 12.95 11.84
N LYS A 233 -17.74 14.27 11.97
CA LYS A 233 -18.78 14.98 12.71
C LYS A 233 -20.20 14.64 12.23
N ASP A 234 -20.38 14.60 10.91
CA ASP A 234 -21.69 14.43 10.30
C ASP A 234 -21.79 13.08 9.54
N ALA A 235 -21.03 12.06 10.00
CA ALA A 235 -20.96 10.74 9.37
C ALA A 235 -22.33 10.06 9.22
N ASN A 236 -23.25 10.31 10.16
CA ASN A 236 -24.61 9.77 10.15
C ASN A 236 -25.50 10.31 9.00
N MET A 237 -25.06 11.36 8.32
CA MET A 237 -25.74 11.91 7.13
C MET A 237 -25.26 11.28 5.83
N PHE A 238 -24.26 10.40 5.89
CA PHE A 238 -23.70 9.74 4.72
C PHE A 238 -23.77 8.22 4.87
N SER A 239 -23.89 7.53 3.76
CA SER A 239 -23.81 6.08 3.69
C SER A 239 -23.12 5.63 2.42
N ALA A 240 -22.59 4.41 2.42
CA ALA A 240 -21.94 3.81 1.23
C ALA A 240 -22.42 2.36 1.05
N THR A 241 -22.68 1.98 -0.19
CA THR A 241 -23.16 0.63 -0.54
C THR A 241 -22.47 0.15 -1.81
N PRO A 242 -21.84 -1.05 -1.80
CA PRO A 242 -21.66 -1.94 -0.65
C PRO A 242 -20.66 -1.39 0.36
N SER A 243 -20.71 -1.87 1.61
CA SER A 243 -19.74 -1.54 2.68
C SER A 243 -18.53 -2.49 2.69
N VAL A 244 -18.60 -3.61 1.98
CA VAL A 244 -17.51 -4.58 1.79
C VAL A 244 -17.42 -4.91 0.31
N ILE A 245 -16.20 -4.96 -0.21
CA ILE A 245 -15.89 -5.32 -1.59
C ILE A 245 -14.95 -6.53 -1.55
N GLU A 246 -15.41 -7.65 -2.08
CA GLU A 246 -14.61 -8.87 -2.19
C GLU A 246 -13.50 -8.70 -3.23
N ALA A 247 -12.29 -9.11 -2.87
CA ALA A 247 -11.18 -9.25 -3.80
C ALA A 247 -11.19 -10.66 -4.40
N THR A 248 -11.14 -10.75 -5.72
CA THR A 248 -10.98 -12.01 -6.45
C THR A 248 -9.53 -12.16 -6.85
N ASP A 249 -8.86 -13.21 -6.41
CA ASP A 249 -7.42 -13.44 -6.63
C ASP A 249 -6.58 -12.20 -6.27
N GLY A 250 -6.89 -11.59 -5.13
CA GLY A 250 -6.21 -10.39 -4.65
C GLY A 250 -6.51 -9.13 -5.44
N THR A 251 -7.50 -9.12 -6.32
CA THR A 251 -7.81 -7.99 -7.21
C THR A 251 -9.24 -7.50 -7.01
N ILE A 252 -9.40 -6.18 -6.96
CA ILE A 252 -10.68 -5.47 -7.12
C ILE A 252 -10.60 -4.68 -8.42
N SER A 253 -11.34 -5.15 -9.44
CA SER A 253 -11.37 -4.51 -10.76
C SER A 253 -12.46 -3.45 -10.82
N SER A 254 -12.14 -2.18 -10.52
CA SER A 254 -13.03 -1.02 -10.71
C SER A 254 -14.47 -1.23 -10.22
N LYS A 255 -14.64 -1.56 -8.94
CA LYS A 255 -15.95 -1.80 -8.33
C LYS A 255 -16.64 -0.49 -7.98
N GLU A 256 -17.85 -0.32 -8.47
CA GLU A 256 -18.68 0.84 -8.15
C GLU A 256 -19.23 0.77 -6.72
N VAL A 257 -19.18 1.91 -6.02
CA VAL A 257 -19.76 2.13 -4.70
C VAL A 257 -20.65 3.36 -4.77
N LEU A 258 -21.91 3.19 -4.42
CA LEU A 258 -22.86 4.28 -4.29
C LEU A 258 -22.68 4.95 -2.94
N VAL A 259 -22.41 6.25 -2.94
CA VAL A 259 -22.33 7.09 -1.75
C VAL A 259 -23.57 7.98 -1.71
N SER A 260 -24.32 7.91 -0.61
CA SER A 260 -25.55 8.65 -0.42
C SER A 260 -25.38 9.69 0.66
N TYR A 261 -25.89 10.89 0.43
CA TYR A 261 -25.99 11.97 1.39
C TYR A 261 -27.48 12.19 1.75
N ASN A 262 -27.80 12.02 3.04
CA ASN A 262 -29.17 12.10 3.59
C ASN A 262 -29.22 13.15 4.69
N PRO A 263 -29.25 14.45 4.36
CA PRO A 263 -29.21 15.51 5.35
C PRO A 263 -30.45 15.52 6.24
N SER A 264 -30.25 15.60 7.54
CA SER A 264 -31.32 15.79 8.54
C SER A 264 -31.49 17.25 8.99
N THR A 265 -30.51 18.11 8.62
CA THR A 265 -30.51 19.55 8.91
C THR A 265 -30.04 20.34 7.71
N THR A 266 -30.32 21.65 7.70
CA THR A 266 -29.76 22.60 6.74
C THR A 266 -28.31 22.94 7.08
N GLY A 267 -27.57 23.49 6.12
CA GLY A 267 -26.18 23.93 6.29
C GLY A 267 -25.17 22.99 5.64
N THR A 268 -23.92 23.05 6.10
CA THR A 268 -22.80 22.29 5.54
C THR A 268 -22.42 21.15 6.47
N HIS A 269 -22.27 19.96 5.91
CA HIS A 269 -21.94 18.72 6.60
C HIS A 269 -20.68 18.11 6.03
N THR A 270 -19.86 17.51 6.87
CA THR A 270 -18.59 16.92 6.46
C THR A 270 -18.36 15.54 7.09
N ALA A 271 -17.82 14.63 6.31
CA ALA A 271 -17.38 13.32 6.78
C ALA A 271 -16.19 12.84 5.95
N VAL A 272 -15.60 11.71 6.33
CA VAL A 272 -14.55 11.03 5.58
C VAL A 272 -14.97 9.59 5.34
N LEU A 273 -14.96 9.16 4.08
CA LEU A 273 -15.11 7.77 3.69
C LEU A 273 -13.72 7.17 3.59
N THR A 274 -13.47 6.08 4.32
CA THR A 274 -12.20 5.38 4.33
C THR A 274 -12.38 3.97 3.77
N ILE A 275 -11.55 3.60 2.80
CA ILE A 275 -11.44 2.27 2.23
C ILE A 275 -10.18 1.62 2.82
N SER A 276 -10.31 0.45 3.42
CA SER A 276 -9.21 -0.28 4.04
C SER A 276 -9.24 -1.77 3.73
N SER A 277 -8.06 -2.37 3.62
CA SER A 277 -7.83 -3.82 3.55
C SER A 277 -6.59 -4.14 4.39
N SER A 278 -6.42 -5.40 4.85
CA SER A 278 -5.44 -5.77 5.88
C SER A 278 -4.05 -5.17 5.70
N ASP A 279 -3.45 -5.29 4.52
CA ASP A 279 -2.06 -4.91 4.28
C ASP A 279 -1.90 -3.73 3.33
N ALA A 280 -3.00 -3.18 2.81
CA ALA A 280 -2.97 -2.01 1.94
C ALA A 280 -3.01 -0.70 2.75
N THR A 281 -2.33 0.32 2.25
CA THR A 281 -2.50 1.66 2.81
C THR A 281 -3.95 2.11 2.58
N PRO A 282 -4.69 2.50 3.64
CA PRO A 282 -6.06 2.97 3.49
C PRO A 282 -6.15 4.20 2.59
N VAL A 283 -7.24 4.29 1.82
CA VAL A 283 -7.54 5.43 0.97
C VAL A 283 -8.74 6.19 1.53
N ALA A 284 -8.65 7.51 1.57
CA ALA A 284 -9.69 8.39 2.07
C ALA A 284 -10.34 9.20 0.95
N VAL A 285 -11.64 9.45 1.08
CA VAL A 285 -12.44 10.35 0.23
C VAL A 285 -13.15 11.34 1.13
N ASP A 286 -12.89 12.63 0.93
CA ASP A 286 -13.57 13.70 1.67
C ASP A 286 -15.02 13.82 1.19
N LEU A 287 -15.96 13.79 2.12
CA LEU A 287 -17.38 13.97 1.85
C LEU A 287 -17.83 15.35 2.33
N LYS A 288 -18.41 16.12 1.43
CA LYS A 288 -19.06 17.40 1.75
C LYS A 288 -20.49 17.37 1.24
N GLY A 289 -21.41 17.73 2.11
CA GLY A 289 -22.81 17.92 1.78
C GLY A 289 -23.25 19.33 2.17
N ARG A 290 -24.04 19.96 1.33
CA ARG A 290 -24.68 21.24 1.63
C ARG A 290 -26.15 21.17 1.28
N VAL A 291 -26.99 21.54 2.23
CA VAL A 291 -28.41 21.83 1.98
C VAL A 291 -28.56 23.34 1.90
N ALA A 292 -29.02 23.82 0.76
CA ALA A 292 -29.30 25.23 0.58
C ALA A 292 -30.43 25.67 1.55
N GLY A 293 -30.16 26.63 2.39
CA GLY A 293 -31.19 27.31 3.16
C GLY A 293 -32.01 28.21 2.25
N ASN A 294 -33.32 28.33 2.51
CA ASN A 294 -34.16 29.30 1.86
C ASN A 294 -34.28 30.56 2.72
N HIS A 295 -34.10 31.72 2.10
CA HIS A 295 -34.25 33.01 2.74
C HIS A 295 -35.51 33.67 2.22
N ASN A 296 -36.37 34.07 3.14
CA ASN A 296 -37.57 34.87 2.81
C ASN A 296 -37.14 36.33 2.57
N ILE A 297 -37.57 36.86 1.45
CA ILE A 297 -37.38 38.26 1.07
C ILE A 297 -38.68 38.99 1.25
N THR A 298 -38.70 40.06 1.99
CA THR A 298 -39.84 40.98 2.11
C THR A 298 -39.49 42.30 1.47
N TRP A 299 -40.13 42.61 0.36
CA TRP A 299 -39.98 43.90 -0.30
C TRP A 299 -40.85 44.96 0.41
N LYS A 300 -40.30 46.14 0.58
CA LYS A 300 -40.98 47.23 1.26
C LYS A 300 -40.84 48.54 0.49
N VAL A 301 -41.88 49.33 0.41
CA VAL A 301 -41.92 50.72 -0.06
C VAL A 301 -42.55 51.58 1.06
N ASN A 302 -41.84 52.59 1.51
CA ASN A 302 -42.30 53.46 2.60
C ASN A 302 -42.71 52.67 3.86
N GLY A 303 -42.01 51.56 4.18
CA GLY A 303 -42.29 50.73 5.33
C GLY A 303 -43.39 49.66 5.15
N SER A 304 -44.17 49.73 4.11
CA SER A 304 -45.23 48.78 3.78
C SER A 304 -44.77 47.69 2.86
N THR A 305 -45.26 46.45 3.01
CA THR A 305 -44.94 45.31 2.11
C THR A 305 -45.38 45.64 0.70
N TYR A 306 -44.51 45.37 -0.28
CA TYR A 306 -44.72 45.68 -1.67
C TYR A 306 -44.50 44.43 -2.54
N SER A 307 -45.49 44.10 -3.35
CA SER A 307 -45.52 42.84 -4.15
C SER A 307 -45.89 43.04 -5.62
N VAL A 308 -45.86 44.29 -6.11
CA VAL A 308 -46.20 44.58 -7.51
C VAL A 308 -45.13 43.95 -8.45
N GLY A 309 -45.57 43.28 -9.49
CA GLY A 309 -44.73 42.59 -10.44
C GLY A 309 -44.32 41.17 -10.00
N SER A 310 -45.00 40.61 -9.02
CA SER A 310 -44.71 39.25 -8.52
C SER A 310 -43.23 38.98 -8.19
N PRO A 311 -42.62 39.81 -7.35
CA PRO A 311 -41.20 39.68 -7.06
C PRO A 311 -40.86 38.36 -6.33
N THR A 312 -39.63 37.93 -6.46
CA THR A 312 -39.11 36.78 -5.71
C THR A 312 -39.26 37.01 -4.23
N THR A 313 -39.91 36.12 -3.53
CA THR A 313 -40.10 36.20 -2.04
C THR A 313 -39.26 35.15 -1.28
N VAL A 314 -38.69 34.21 -2.00
CA VAL A 314 -37.81 33.17 -1.42
C VAL A 314 -36.56 32.98 -2.31
N VAL A 315 -35.41 32.97 -1.73
CA VAL A 315 -34.14 32.73 -2.44
C VAL A 315 -33.32 31.69 -1.67
N ALA A 316 -32.81 30.70 -2.37
CA ALA A 316 -31.91 29.72 -1.80
C ALA A 316 -30.49 30.31 -1.59
N ASP A 317 -29.74 29.76 -0.62
CA ASP A 317 -28.35 30.14 -0.39
C ASP A 317 -27.51 30.05 -1.66
N GLY A 318 -26.85 31.18 -2.00
CA GLY A 318 -25.98 31.30 -3.18
C GLY A 318 -26.72 31.59 -4.50
N GLU A 319 -28.05 31.63 -4.50
CA GLU A 319 -28.83 31.98 -5.68
C GLU A 319 -29.07 33.50 -5.73
N LYS A 320 -29.32 33.99 -6.94
CA LYS A 320 -29.69 35.41 -7.16
C LYS A 320 -31.20 35.57 -7.08
N VAL A 321 -31.63 36.75 -6.70
CA VAL A 321 -33.04 37.15 -6.81
C VAL A 321 -33.44 37.10 -8.26
N ALA A 322 -34.39 36.24 -8.59
CA ALA A 322 -34.80 36.02 -9.98
C ALA A 322 -35.69 37.16 -10.51
N GLN A 323 -36.56 37.70 -9.68
CA GLN A 323 -37.52 38.72 -10.06
C GLN A 323 -37.53 39.85 -9.02
N LEU A 324 -37.26 41.06 -9.47
CA LEU A 324 -37.39 42.28 -8.65
C LEU A 324 -38.81 42.79 -8.71
N PRO A 325 -39.30 43.54 -7.71
CA PRO A 325 -40.59 44.20 -7.79
C PRO A 325 -40.57 45.25 -8.91
N THR A 326 -41.77 45.47 -9.49
CA THR A 326 -41.91 46.57 -10.43
C THR A 326 -41.82 47.90 -9.65
N PRO A 327 -40.99 48.87 -10.09
CA PRO A 327 -40.90 50.16 -9.42
C PRO A 327 -42.26 50.84 -9.27
N PRO A 328 -42.50 51.53 -8.13
CA PRO A 328 -43.74 52.27 -7.90
C PRO A 328 -43.91 53.45 -8.85
#